data_3dfd6062a67bbdd73365232b86d4c268
#
_entry.id   3dfd6062a67bbdd73365232b86d4c268
#
_cell.length_a   1.000
_cell.length_b   1.000
_cell.length_c   1.000
_cell.angle_alpha   90.00
_cell.angle_beta   90.00
_cell.angle_gamma   90.00
#
_symmetry.space_group_name_H-M   'P 1'
#
loop_
_entity.id
_entity.type
_entity.pdbx_description
1 polymer ?
#
loop_
_entity_poly.entity_id
_entity_poly.type
_entity_poly.pdbx_seq_one_letter_code
_entity_poly.pdbx_strand_id
1 'polypeptide(L)'
;MRSGKTMTEKDAISAAIHEASVSAGYAEDDHFQRFICLEEADLRISPLYPDLQKPRSEHVLMIEVQLSSGTEKDKKRSLLSAIVTRLQAAGTDPNDVIVFFGEIDRASSSFGGGRPALPVEMRP
;
A
#
# COMPACT_ATOMS: atom_id res chain seq x y z
N MET A 1 -2.85 -8.63 6.36
CA MET A 1 -3.14 -9.84 5.55
C MET A 1 -3.15 -11.09 6.40
N ARG A 2 -3.72 -12.15 5.91
CA ARG A 2 -3.70 -13.42 6.63
C ARG A 2 -2.31 -14.02 6.68
N SER A 3 -2.01 -14.70 7.77
CA SER A 3 -0.74 -15.42 7.94
C SER A 3 -0.61 -16.59 6.96
N GLY A 4 0.59 -17.10 6.78
CA GLY A 4 0.87 -18.28 5.95
C GLY A 4 1.49 -17.98 4.59
N LYS A 5 1.66 -16.71 4.21
CA LYS A 5 2.36 -16.37 2.97
C LYS A 5 3.86 -16.63 3.10
N THR A 6 4.43 -17.16 2.03
CA THR A 6 5.88 -17.42 1.94
C THR A 6 6.66 -16.13 1.78
N MET A 7 7.97 -16.19 1.98
CA MET A 7 8.87 -15.08 1.70
C MET A 7 8.77 -14.64 0.24
N THR A 8 8.72 -15.60 -0.69
CA THR A 8 8.60 -15.33 -2.13
C THR A 8 7.31 -14.57 -2.45
N GLU A 9 6.19 -14.95 -1.84
CA GLU A 9 4.92 -14.25 -2.01
C GLU A 9 4.97 -12.83 -1.46
N LYS A 10 5.56 -12.65 -0.28
CA LYS A 10 5.73 -11.32 0.31
C LYS A 10 6.65 -10.44 -0.54
N ASP A 11 7.73 -11.01 -1.07
CA ASP A 11 8.66 -10.26 -1.94
C ASP A 11 7.94 -9.78 -3.22
N ALA A 12 7.09 -10.61 -3.80
CA ALA A 12 6.33 -10.26 -4.99
C ALA A 12 5.33 -9.11 -4.69
N ILE A 13 4.64 -9.17 -3.57
CA ILE A 13 3.73 -8.12 -3.12
C ILE A 13 4.49 -6.82 -2.86
N SER A 14 5.60 -6.91 -2.14
CA SER A 14 6.45 -5.76 -1.82
C SER A 14 6.94 -5.07 -3.09
N ALA A 15 7.46 -5.83 -4.04
CA ALA A 15 7.95 -5.31 -5.31
C ALA A 15 6.85 -4.64 -6.11
N ALA A 16 5.68 -5.27 -6.19
CA ALA A 16 4.54 -4.71 -6.92
C ALA A 16 4.11 -3.34 -6.38
N ILE A 17 4.00 -3.22 -5.06
CA ILE A 17 3.61 -1.97 -4.40
C ILE A 17 4.71 -0.91 -4.58
N HIS A 18 5.96 -1.28 -4.42
CA HIS A 18 7.07 -0.35 -4.57
C HIS A 18 7.17 0.17 -6.02
N GLU A 19 7.09 -0.72 -7.00
CA GLU A 19 7.10 -0.34 -8.42
C GLU A 19 5.94 0.57 -8.77
N ALA A 20 4.77 0.33 -8.17
CA ALA A 20 3.61 1.22 -8.33
C ALA A 20 3.91 2.63 -7.82
N SER A 21 4.53 2.74 -6.65
CA SER A 21 4.88 4.04 -6.08
C SER A 21 5.90 4.79 -6.95
N VAL A 22 6.91 4.09 -7.44
CA VAL A 22 7.91 4.69 -8.34
C VAL A 22 7.26 5.16 -9.64
N SER A 23 6.36 4.36 -10.21
CA SER A 23 5.63 4.74 -11.42
C SER A 23 4.74 5.96 -11.22
N ALA A 24 4.26 6.18 -10.00
CA ALA A 24 3.45 7.34 -9.63
C ALA A 24 4.30 8.59 -9.30
N GLY A 25 5.62 8.50 -9.38
CA GLY A 25 6.53 9.63 -9.21
C GLY A 25 7.25 9.69 -7.88
N TYR A 26 7.08 8.70 -7.01
CA TYR A 26 7.84 8.65 -5.75
C TYR A 26 9.26 8.17 -6.00
N ALA A 27 10.18 8.60 -5.13
CA ALA A 27 11.59 8.22 -5.26
C ALA A 27 11.79 6.71 -5.06
N GLU A 28 12.74 6.14 -5.78
CA GLU A 28 13.02 4.71 -5.70
C GLU A 28 13.51 4.28 -4.30
N ASP A 29 14.20 5.14 -3.60
CA ASP A 29 14.67 4.89 -2.23
C ASP A 29 13.65 5.24 -1.15
N ASP A 30 12.49 5.77 -1.52
CA ASP A 30 11.35 5.96 -0.63
C ASP A 30 10.62 4.62 -0.45
N HIS A 31 11.22 3.74 0.35
CA HIS A 31 10.75 2.39 0.53
C HIS A 31 10.61 2.05 2.02
N PHE A 32 9.40 2.20 2.53
CA PHE A 32 9.06 1.90 3.91
C PHE A 32 7.82 1.03 3.93
N GLN A 33 8.00 -0.26 4.14
CA GLN A 33 6.91 -1.22 4.16
C GLN A 33 7.02 -2.12 5.39
N ARG A 34 5.88 -2.51 5.92
CA ARG A 34 5.80 -3.57 6.91
C ARG A 34 4.63 -4.48 6.56
N PHE A 35 4.81 -5.75 6.79
CA PHE A 35 3.76 -6.74 6.64
C PHE A 35 3.21 -7.07 8.02
N ILE A 36 1.89 -6.92 8.17
CA ILE A 36 1.19 -7.34 9.37
C ILE A 36 0.41 -8.59 8.99
N CYS A 37 0.85 -9.73 9.51
CA CYS A 37 0.26 -11.03 9.22
C CYS A 37 -0.58 -11.47 10.40
N LEU A 38 -1.85 -11.75 10.16
CA LEU A 38 -2.83 -12.01 11.21
C LEU A 38 -3.47 -13.39 11.00
N GLU A 39 -3.77 -14.05 12.10
CA GLU A 39 -4.56 -15.28 12.07
C GLU A 39 -5.99 -14.96 11.63
N GLU A 40 -6.71 -15.99 11.18
CA GLU A 40 -8.06 -15.83 10.64
C GLU A 40 -9.00 -15.09 11.61
N ALA A 41 -8.91 -15.40 12.88
CA ALA A 41 -9.75 -14.77 13.90
C ALA A 41 -9.49 -13.29 14.11
N ASP A 42 -8.29 -12.81 13.73
CA ASP A 42 -7.83 -11.45 13.99
C ASP A 42 -8.01 -10.53 12.79
N LEU A 43 -8.34 -11.06 11.62
CA LEU A 43 -8.58 -10.29 10.40
C LEU A 43 -9.99 -10.61 9.89
N ARG A 44 -10.93 -9.76 10.23
CA ARG A 44 -12.34 -9.93 9.92
C ARG A 44 -12.77 -8.94 8.88
N ILE A 45 -13.06 -9.41 7.68
CA ILE A 45 -13.37 -8.59 6.52
C ILE A 45 -14.67 -9.04 5.92
N SER A 46 -15.55 -8.08 5.63
CA SER A 46 -16.80 -8.34 4.92
C SER A 46 -16.49 -8.95 3.54
N PRO A 47 -17.16 -10.03 3.15
CA PRO A 47 -16.84 -10.72 1.91
C PRO A 47 -17.26 -9.96 0.66
N LEU A 48 -18.33 -9.16 0.73
CA LEU A 48 -18.94 -8.55 -0.46
C LEU A 48 -19.03 -7.03 -0.44
N TYR A 49 -18.83 -6.39 0.71
CA TYR A 49 -18.95 -4.94 0.78
C TYR A 49 -17.87 -4.26 -0.09
N PRO A 50 -18.19 -3.18 -0.86
CA PRO A 50 -19.52 -2.52 -0.90
C PRO A 50 -20.52 -3.14 -1.87
N ASP A 51 -20.04 -3.77 -2.94
CA ASP A 51 -20.92 -4.28 -4.01
C ASP A 51 -20.19 -5.29 -4.91
N LEU A 52 -19.28 -6.04 -4.33
CA LEU A 52 -18.51 -7.04 -5.09
C LEU A 52 -19.44 -8.15 -5.60
N GLN A 53 -19.19 -8.63 -6.81
CA GLN A 53 -19.98 -9.68 -7.43
C GLN A 53 -19.58 -11.08 -6.97
N LYS A 54 -18.37 -11.22 -6.45
CA LYS A 54 -17.90 -12.47 -5.84
C LYS A 54 -17.22 -12.16 -4.51
N PRO A 55 -17.25 -13.10 -3.54
CA PRO A 55 -16.61 -12.88 -2.25
C PRO A 55 -15.11 -12.71 -2.37
N ARG A 56 -14.54 -11.93 -1.47
CA ARG A 56 -13.08 -11.90 -1.26
C ARG A 56 -12.59 -13.26 -0.80
N SER A 57 -11.38 -13.61 -1.20
CA SER A 57 -10.75 -14.88 -0.81
C SER A 57 -9.91 -14.73 0.47
N GLU A 58 -9.30 -15.83 0.89
CA GLU A 58 -8.34 -15.82 1.99
C GLU A 58 -7.06 -15.04 1.67
N HIS A 59 -6.83 -14.71 0.40
CA HIS A 59 -5.64 -13.96 -0.06
C HIS A 59 -5.83 -12.45 -0.01
N VAL A 60 -6.84 -11.97 0.69
CA VAL A 60 -7.15 -10.55 0.81
C VAL A 60 -5.95 -9.78 1.37
N LEU A 61 -5.69 -8.62 0.76
CA LEU A 61 -4.68 -7.66 1.20
C LEU A 61 -5.38 -6.36 1.60
N MET A 62 -5.15 -5.92 2.83
CA MET A 62 -5.55 -4.61 3.28
C MET A 62 -4.30 -3.74 3.33
N ILE A 63 -4.23 -2.79 2.41
CA ILE A 63 -3.03 -1.97 2.19
C ILE A 63 -3.34 -0.56 2.68
N GLU A 64 -2.58 -0.10 3.65
CA GLU A 64 -2.64 1.27 4.13
C GLU A 64 -1.41 2.01 3.64
N VAL A 65 -1.63 3.13 2.94
CA VAL A 65 -0.55 3.94 2.37
C VAL A 65 -0.59 5.32 3.02
N GLN A 66 0.49 5.69 3.68
CA GLN A 66 0.62 7.01 4.26
C GLN A 66 1.24 7.96 3.25
N LEU A 67 0.54 9.04 2.95
CA LEU A 67 0.96 10.07 2.01
C LEU A 67 1.11 11.41 2.73
N SER A 68 1.80 12.35 2.07
CA SER A 68 1.87 13.71 2.59
C SER A 68 0.52 14.40 2.48
N SER A 69 0.18 15.20 3.48
CA SER A 69 -1.01 16.07 3.43
C SER A 69 -0.99 16.92 2.17
N GLY A 70 -2.14 17.05 1.54
CA GLY A 70 -2.27 17.80 0.30
C GLY A 70 -1.98 17.02 -0.97
N THR A 71 -1.77 15.71 -0.88
CA THR A 71 -1.65 14.86 -2.07
C THR A 71 -2.95 14.92 -2.87
N GLU A 72 -2.86 15.25 -4.15
CA GLU A 72 -4.01 15.46 -5.01
C GLU A 72 -4.76 14.16 -5.32
N LYS A 73 -6.06 14.29 -5.60
CA LYS A 73 -6.93 13.15 -5.91
C LYS A 73 -6.45 12.36 -7.12
N ASP A 74 -5.99 13.05 -8.17
CA ASP A 74 -5.53 12.37 -9.37
C ASP A 74 -4.28 11.53 -9.12
N LYS A 75 -3.38 12.00 -8.26
CA LYS A 75 -2.21 11.23 -7.87
C LYS A 75 -2.60 10.01 -7.06
N LYS A 76 -3.56 10.13 -6.15
CA LYS A 76 -4.09 8.99 -5.38
C LYS A 76 -4.73 7.96 -6.31
N ARG A 77 -5.53 8.40 -7.28
CA ARG A 77 -6.15 7.50 -8.26
C ARG A 77 -5.12 6.77 -9.12
N SER A 78 -4.10 7.48 -9.57
CA SER A 78 -3.02 6.89 -10.35
C SER A 78 -2.25 5.86 -9.53
N LEU A 79 -1.98 6.16 -8.27
CA LEU A 79 -1.29 5.24 -7.38
C LEU A 79 -2.15 4.00 -7.10
N LEU A 80 -3.44 4.18 -6.83
CA LEU A 80 -4.36 3.06 -6.64
C LEU A 80 -4.39 2.15 -7.88
N SER A 81 -4.54 2.72 -9.06
CA SER A 81 -4.55 1.97 -10.31
C SER A 81 -3.25 1.20 -10.52
N ALA A 82 -2.12 1.83 -10.26
CA ALA A 82 -0.81 1.21 -10.39
C ALA A 82 -0.63 0.06 -9.40
N ILE A 83 -1.04 0.23 -8.16
CA ILE A 83 -0.98 -0.82 -7.12
C ILE A 83 -1.79 -2.03 -7.57
N VAL A 84 -3.04 -1.83 -7.96
CA VAL A 84 -3.93 -2.93 -8.36
C VAL A 84 -3.40 -3.64 -9.60
N THR A 85 -2.97 -2.89 -10.62
CA THR A 85 -2.47 -3.46 -11.87
C THR A 85 -1.22 -4.32 -11.61
N ARG A 86 -0.29 -3.84 -10.81
CA ARG A 86 0.96 -4.58 -10.53
C ARG A 86 0.72 -5.77 -9.61
N LEU A 87 -0.17 -5.67 -8.65
CA LEU A 87 -0.56 -6.81 -7.82
C LEU A 87 -1.26 -7.88 -8.65
N GLN A 88 -2.11 -7.49 -9.58
CA GLN A 88 -2.75 -8.43 -10.50
C GLN A 88 -1.71 -9.17 -11.34
N ALA A 89 -0.72 -8.48 -11.87
CA ALA A 89 0.36 -9.09 -12.62
C ALA A 89 1.21 -10.05 -11.75
N ALA A 90 1.26 -9.80 -10.45
CA ALA A 90 1.97 -10.65 -9.49
C ALA A 90 1.09 -11.79 -8.94
N GLY A 91 -0.14 -11.94 -9.42
CA GLY A 91 -1.02 -13.06 -9.07
C GLY A 91 -2.12 -12.75 -8.06
N THR A 92 -2.27 -11.51 -7.62
CA THR A 92 -3.34 -11.12 -6.69
C THR A 92 -4.58 -10.70 -7.47
N ASP A 93 -5.72 -11.30 -7.15
CA ASP A 93 -7.00 -10.90 -7.71
C ASP A 93 -7.34 -9.47 -7.24
N PRO A 94 -7.67 -8.54 -8.15
CA PRO A 94 -8.10 -7.19 -7.75
C PRO A 94 -9.25 -7.19 -6.73
N ASN A 95 -10.09 -8.20 -6.75
CA ASN A 95 -11.18 -8.37 -5.79
C ASN A 95 -10.70 -8.47 -4.34
N ASP A 96 -9.46 -8.91 -4.14
CA ASP A 96 -8.84 -9.11 -2.83
C ASP A 96 -7.99 -7.91 -2.39
N VAL A 97 -7.96 -6.83 -3.15
CA VAL A 97 -7.14 -5.66 -2.84
C VAL A 97 -7.98 -4.55 -2.24
N ILE A 98 -7.67 -4.22 -0.98
CA ILE A 98 -8.30 -3.12 -0.25
C ILE A 98 -7.21 -2.09 0.00
N VAL A 99 -7.45 -0.83 -0.39
CA VAL A 99 -6.46 0.24 -0.22
C VAL A 99 -7.10 1.42 0.51
N PHE A 100 -6.41 1.88 1.54
CA PHE A 100 -6.74 3.13 2.23
C PHE A 100 -5.54 4.07 2.16
N PHE A 101 -5.78 5.30 1.75
CA PHE A 101 -4.77 6.36 1.81
C PHE A 101 -4.99 7.19 3.07
N GLY A 102 -3.98 7.21 3.94
CA GLY A 102 -3.93 8.14 5.05
C GLY A 102 -3.01 9.30 4.70
N GLU A 103 -3.25 10.45 5.29
CA GLU A 103 -2.40 11.61 5.10
C GLU A 103 -1.74 12.01 6.41
N ILE A 104 -0.47 12.38 6.34
CA ILE A 104 0.27 12.89 7.47
C ILE A 104 0.98 14.19 7.07
N ASP A 105 0.92 15.17 7.96
CA ASP A 105 1.66 16.41 7.78
C ASP A 105 3.17 16.11 7.88
N ARG A 106 3.94 16.60 6.92
CA ARG A 106 5.39 16.40 6.91
C ARG A 106 6.07 16.98 8.15
N ALA A 107 5.53 18.07 8.70
CA ALA A 107 6.03 18.63 9.95
C ALA A 107 5.81 17.70 11.16
N SER A 108 4.89 16.75 11.05
CA SER A 108 4.56 15.77 12.10
C SER A 108 5.23 14.41 11.88
N SER A 109 6.18 14.31 10.96
CA SER A 109 6.83 13.05 10.62
C SER A 109 8.34 13.21 10.47
N SER A 110 9.04 12.07 10.57
CA SER A 110 10.48 11.98 10.35
C SER A 110 10.80 10.63 9.73
N PHE A 111 11.70 10.63 8.77
CA PHE A 111 12.21 9.41 8.17
C PHE A 111 13.51 8.92 8.84
N GLY A 112 13.89 9.54 9.94
CA GLY A 112 15.08 9.16 10.67
C GLY A 112 16.06 10.32 10.83
N GLY A 113 17.11 10.07 11.60
CA GLY A 113 18.13 11.08 11.90
C GLY A 113 17.66 12.20 12.81
N GLY A 114 16.47 12.09 13.41
CA GLY A 114 15.90 13.11 14.29
C GLY A 114 15.45 14.38 13.57
N ARG A 115 15.34 14.34 12.25
CA ARG A 115 14.97 15.50 11.43
C ARG A 115 13.52 15.39 10.93
N PRO A 116 12.77 16.50 10.85
CA PRO A 116 11.44 16.50 10.24
C PRO A 116 11.51 16.07 8.78
N ALA A 117 10.43 15.44 8.30
CA ALA A 117 10.30 15.09 6.89
C ALA A 117 10.06 16.37 6.08
N LEU A 118 11.04 16.76 5.26
CA LEU A 118 10.97 17.96 4.43
C LEU A 118 10.68 17.58 2.97
N PRO A 119 10.04 18.48 2.21
CA PRO A 119 9.96 18.33 0.76
C PRO A 119 11.35 18.18 0.14
N VAL A 120 11.43 17.47 -0.98
CA VAL A 120 12.72 17.17 -1.63
C VAL A 120 13.50 18.45 -1.95
N GLU A 121 12.82 19.50 -2.41
CA GLU A 121 13.42 20.78 -2.76
C GLU A 121 13.98 21.55 -1.56
N MET A 122 13.63 21.16 -0.34
CA MET A 122 14.12 21.78 0.89
C MET A 122 15.20 20.96 1.59
N ARG A 123 15.62 19.85 1.01
CA ARG A 123 16.70 19.04 1.56
C ARG A 123 18.05 19.68 1.27
N PRO A 124 18.99 19.71 2.24
CA PRO A 124 20.34 20.20 2.00
C PRO A 124 21.12 19.34 1.02
#